data_334d46fe70009c4be06f7234051aebf4
#
_entry.id   334d46fe70009c4be06f7234051aebf4
#
_cell.length_a   1.000
_cell.length_b   1.000
_cell.length_c   1.000
_cell.angle_alpha   90.00
_cell.angle_beta   90.00
_cell.angle_gamma   90.00
#
_symmetry.space_group_name_H-M   'P 1'
#
loop_
_entity.id
_entity.type
_entity.pdbx_description
1 polymer ?
#
loop_
_entity_poly.entity_id
_entity_poly.type
_entity_poly.pdbx_seq_one_letter_code
_entity_poly.pdbx_strand_id
1 'polypeptide(L)'
;VVEKAELGGVCLNWGCIPTKALLKSAQVYNYLKHAADYGVSLEGTATADLPAMVTRSRGVAEGMSKGIQFLLKKNKIDHLAGFGKVKPGKKVEVTDASGAVTEFEASHIIIATGARSRELPNLKQDGKKIIGYREAMTLPVKPKSMVVVGSGAIGSEFAHFYNSIGVQVTLVEFLPNIVPIEDEEVSKQLERSFKKAGMKIMTSSSVESVEMAGDTCKVSIKTPKSVEVVECDIVLSAVDIATNLEGIGLEETGIKKKKG
;
A
#
# COMPACT_ATOMS: atom_id res chain seq x y z
N VAL A 1 -20.55 -8.00 -13.24
CA VAL A 1 -19.42 -7.27 -12.67
C VAL A 1 -18.42 -6.96 -13.77
N VAL A 2 -17.98 -5.70 -13.86
CA VAL A 2 -16.92 -5.27 -14.79
C VAL A 2 -15.65 -5.07 -14.00
N GLU A 3 -14.56 -5.74 -14.39
CA GLU A 3 -13.24 -5.60 -13.74
C GLU A 3 -12.13 -5.70 -14.80
N LYS A 4 -11.20 -4.75 -14.77
CA LYS A 4 -10.10 -4.68 -15.75
C LYS A 4 -8.83 -5.42 -15.32
N ALA A 5 -8.74 -5.78 -14.04
CA ALA A 5 -7.57 -6.42 -13.44
C ALA A 5 -8.01 -7.62 -12.58
N GLU A 6 -7.70 -7.62 -11.29
CA GLU A 6 -7.98 -8.75 -10.40
C GLU A 6 -9.31 -8.56 -9.67
N LEU A 7 -10.14 -9.60 -9.65
CA LEU A 7 -11.37 -9.63 -8.86
C LEU A 7 -11.08 -9.55 -7.36
N GLY A 8 -11.90 -8.80 -6.62
CA GLY A 8 -11.82 -8.66 -5.16
C GLY A 8 -11.37 -7.29 -4.67
N GLY A 9 -11.04 -6.38 -5.59
CA GLY A 9 -10.68 -5.00 -5.27
C GLY A 9 -9.31 -4.83 -4.63
N VAL A 10 -8.97 -3.58 -4.27
CA VAL A 10 -7.64 -3.19 -3.79
C VAL A 10 -7.30 -3.81 -2.43
N CYS A 11 -8.25 -3.87 -1.50
CA CYS A 11 -8.00 -4.44 -0.16
C CYS A 11 -7.57 -5.91 -0.24
N LEU A 12 -8.22 -6.71 -1.09
CA LEU A 12 -7.92 -8.13 -1.25
C LEU A 12 -6.61 -8.35 -2.00
N ASN A 13 -6.39 -7.62 -3.09
CA ASN A 13 -5.28 -7.90 -4.00
C ASN A 13 -4.01 -7.09 -3.70
N TRP A 14 -4.16 -5.83 -3.27
CA TRP A 14 -3.06 -4.87 -3.14
C TRP A 14 -3.17 -4.01 -1.87
N GLY A 15 -3.86 -4.46 -0.85
CA GLY A 15 -4.08 -3.72 0.39
C GLY A 15 -4.02 -4.60 1.63
N CYS A 16 -5.14 -4.65 2.34
CA CYS A 16 -5.26 -5.23 3.68
C CYS A 16 -4.77 -6.68 3.75
N ILE A 17 -5.23 -7.53 2.84
CA ILE A 17 -4.98 -8.98 2.90
C ILE A 17 -3.49 -9.32 2.71
N PRO A 18 -2.84 -8.93 1.59
CA PRO A 18 -1.43 -9.22 1.41
C PRO A 18 -0.54 -8.52 2.44
N THR A 19 -0.88 -7.32 2.88
CA THR A 19 -0.13 -6.63 3.94
C THR A 19 -0.21 -7.40 5.27
N LYS A 20 -1.39 -7.86 5.69
CA LYS A 20 -1.52 -8.69 6.90
C LYS A 20 -0.79 -10.02 6.76
N ALA A 21 -0.71 -10.59 5.56
CA ALA A 21 0.11 -11.78 5.32
C ALA A 21 1.61 -11.50 5.50
N LEU A 22 2.11 -10.33 5.04
CA LEU A 22 3.49 -9.88 5.28
C LEU A 22 3.75 -9.64 6.77
N LEU A 23 2.86 -8.90 7.44
CA LEU A 23 2.95 -8.62 8.88
C LEU A 23 2.95 -9.91 9.71
N LYS A 24 2.15 -10.92 9.32
CA LYS A 24 2.17 -12.22 9.99
C LYS A 24 3.51 -12.95 9.83
N SER A 25 4.12 -12.87 8.65
CA SER A 25 5.46 -13.42 8.43
C SER A 25 6.52 -12.70 9.29
N ALA A 26 6.46 -11.37 9.38
CA ALA A 26 7.32 -10.59 10.26
C ALA A 26 7.10 -10.92 11.74
N GLN A 27 5.86 -11.13 12.16
CA GLN A 27 5.53 -11.55 13.53
C GLN A 27 6.14 -12.91 13.87
N VAL A 28 6.02 -13.90 12.96
CA VAL A 28 6.64 -15.22 13.13
C VAL A 28 8.17 -15.09 13.24
N TYR A 29 8.78 -14.29 12.38
CA TYR A 29 10.22 -14.02 12.44
C TYR A 29 10.62 -13.38 13.78
N ASN A 30 9.86 -12.42 14.28
CA ASN A 30 10.11 -11.81 15.59
C ASN A 30 9.94 -12.82 16.74
N TYR A 31 8.96 -13.72 16.69
CA TYR A 31 8.84 -14.80 17.69
C TYR A 31 10.08 -15.70 17.71
N LEU A 32 10.62 -16.05 16.53
CA LEU A 32 11.84 -16.85 16.46
C LEU A 32 13.07 -16.13 17.02
N LYS A 33 13.17 -14.81 16.84
CA LYS A 33 14.23 -14.00 17.43
C LYS A 33 14.15 -13.93 18.95
N HIS A 34 12.98 -14.08 19.52
CA HIS A 34 12.68 -14.01 20.95
C HIS A 34 12.10 -15.33 21.48
N ALA A 35 12.46 -16.45 20.83
CA ALA A 35 11.90 -17.76 21.17
C ALA A 35 12.08 -18.15 22.63
N ALA A 36 13.21 -17.81 23.23
CA ALA A 36 13.52 -18.06 24.64
C ALA A 36 12.52 -17.39 25.60
N ASP A 37 11.99 -16.20 25.25
CA ASP A 37 10.99 -15.49 26.07
C ASP A 37 9.67 -16.28 26.17
N TYR A 38 9.45 -17.21 25.23
CA TYR A 38 8.29 -18.11 25.17
C TYR A 38 8.60 -19.54 25.64
N GLY A 39 9.79 -19.78 26.18
CA GLY A 39 10.23 -21.11 26.61
C GLY A 39 10.54 -22.05 25.46
N VAL A 40 10.80 -21.53 24.26
CA VAL A 40 11.12 -22.31 23.06
C VAL A 40 12.61 -22.20 22.76
N SER A 41 13.28 -23.35 22.65
CA SER A 41 14.66 -23.42 22.22
C SER A 41 14.72 -23.47 20.68
N LEU A 42 15.60 -22.65 20.11
CA LEU A 42 15.87 -22.61 18.67
C LEU A 42 17.32 -22.99 18.42
N GLU A 43 17.56 -24.04 17.65
CA GLU A 43 18.88 -24.38 17.17
C GLU A 43 19.16 -23.65 15.84
N GLY A 44 20.30 -22.96 15.76
CA GLY A 44 20.68 -22.15 14.61
C GLY A 44 20.11 -20.72 14.65
N THR A 45 20.13 -20.04 13.52
CA THR A 45 19.70 -18.64 13.39
C THR A 45 18.57 -18.52 12.37
N ALA A 46 17.48 -17.89 12.78
CA ALA A 46 16.39 -17.54 11.87
C ALA A 46 16.79 -16.36 10.98
N THR A 47 16.54 -16.45 9.69
CA THR A 47 16.75 -15.36 8.72
C THR A 47 15.46 -14.99 8.04
N ALA A 48 15.28 -13.69 7.76
CA ALA A 48 14.13 -13.20 7.01
C ALA A 48 14.40 -13.32 5.51
N ASP A 49 13.60 -14.11 4.81
CA ASP A 49 13.61 -14.28 3.36
C ASP A 49 12.46 -13.43 2.76
N LEU A 50 12.77 -12.20 2.33
CA LEU A 50 11.77 -11.30 1.76
C LEU A 50 11.09 -11.87 0.51
N PRO A 51 11.80 -12.43 -0.49
CA PRO A 51 11.16 -13.06 -1.64
C PRO A 51 10.14 -14.15 -1.27
N ALA A 52 10.46 -15.01 -0.30
CA ALA A 52 9.55 -16.04 0.18
C ALA A 52 8.33 -15.45 0.90
N MET A 53 8.52 -14.40 1.73
CA MET A 53 7.41 -13.68 2.39
C MET A 53 6.49 -13.02 1.35
N VAL A 54 7.05 -12.39 0.32
CA VAL A 54 6.30 -11.80 -0.79
C VAL A 54 5.51 -12.87 -1.53
N THR A 55 6.15 -13.97 -1.93
CA THR A 55 5.50 -15.09 -2.62
C THR A 55 4.31 -15.63 -1.81
N ARG A 56 4.49 -15.83 -0.50
CA ARG A 56 3.41 -16.24 0.40
C ARG A 56 2.27 -15.21 0.41
N SER A 57 2.59 -13.94 0.54
CA SER A 57 1.60 -12.85 0.57
C SER A 57 0.77 -12.81 -0.71
N ARG A 58 1.42 -12.92 -1.87
CA ARG A 58 0.74 -12.95 -3.18
C ARG A 58 -0.12 -14.19 -3.35
N GLY A 59 0.37 -15.36 -2.90
CA GLY A 59 -0.41 -16.61 -2.91
C GLY A 59 -1.69 -16.52 -2.09
N VAL A 60 -1.66 -15.83 -0.93
CA VAL A 60 -2.88 -15.59 -0.11
C VAL A 60 -3.88 -14.73 -0.89
N ALA A 61 -3.44 -13.63 -1.49
CA ALA A 61 -4.31 -12.76 -2.29
C ALA A 61 -4.90 -13.50 -3.50
N GLU A 62 -4.08 -14.26 -4.23
CA GLU A 62 -4.52 -15.06 -5.38
C GLU A 62 -5.57 -16.10 -5.00
N GLY A 63 -5.36 -16.81 -3.90
CA GLY A 63 -6.31 -17.79 -3.40
C GLY A 63 -7.68 -17.17 -3.09
N MET A 64 -7.69 -15.98 -2.48
CA MET A 64 -8.93 -15.26 -2.20
C MET A 64 -9.59 -14.72 -3.48
N SER A 65 -8.82 -14.21 -4.45
CA SER A 65 -9.36 -13.77 -5.74
C SER A 65 -10.03 -14.92 -6.51
N LYS A 66 -9.41 -16.13 -6.49
CA LYS A 66 -10.05 -17.36 -7.02
C LYS A 66 -11.35 -17.68 -6.27
N GLY A 67 -11.40 -17.45 -4.97
CA GLY A 67 -12.63 -17.58 -4.18
C GLY A 67 -13.75 -16.64 -4.66
N ILE A 68 -13.41 -15.37 -4.99
CA ILE A 68 -14.39 -14.43 -5.57
C ILE A 68 -14.88 -14.92 -6.93
N GLN A 69 -14.00 -15.41 -7.81
CA GLN A 69 -14.40 -15.99 -9.10
C GLN A 69 -15.39 -17.16 -8.91
N PHE A 70 -15.10 -18.04 -7.96
CA PHE A 70 -16.01 -19.15 -7.61
C PHE A 70 -17.38 -18.63 -7.14
N LEU A 71 -17.40 -17.62 -6.27
CA LEU A 71 -18.65 -17.05 -5.76
C LEU A 71 -19.48 -16.39 -6.86
N LEU A 72 -18.85 -15.63 -7.78
CA LEU A 72 -19.54 -15.06 -8.94
C LEU A 72 -20.19 -16.16 -9.78
N LYS A 73 -19.43 -17.21 -10.12
CA LYS A 73 -19.93 -18.35 -10.90
C LYS A 73 -21.07 -19.08 -10.18
N LYS A 74 -20.89 -19.36 -8.87
CA LYS A 74 -21.92 -20.04 -8.04
C LYS A 74 -23.24 -19.26 -8.01
N ASN A 75 -23.15 -17.93 -7.95
CA ASN A 75 -24.31 -17.06 -7.90
C ASN A 75 -24.81 -16.61 -9.29
N LYS A 76 -24.27 -17.17 -10.36
CA LYS A 76 -24.63 -16.83 -11.76
C LYS A 76 -24.48 -15.34 -12.06
N ILE A 77 -23.42 -14.73 -11.55
CA ILE A 77 -23.06 -13.33 -11.80
C ILE A 77 -22.01 -13.30 -12.90
N ASP A 78 -22.32 -12.63 -14.00
CA ASP A 78 -21.40 -12.48 -15.11
C ASP A 78 -20.22 -11.58 -14.72
N HIS A 79 -19.01 -12.02 -15.10
CA HIS A 79 -17.79 -11.24 -15.04
C HIS A 79 -17.36 -10.83 -16.44
N LEU A 80 -17.32 -9.53 -16.66
CA LEU A 80 -16.88 -8.90 -17.90
C LEU A 80 -15.47 -8.35 -17.70
N ALA A 81 -14.47 -9.00 -18.27
CA ALA A 81 -13.08 -8.56 -18.17
C ALA A 81 -12.86 -7.35 -19.09
N GLY A 82 -12.64 -6.17 -18.51
CA GLY A 82 -12.44 -4.96 -19.31
C GLY A 82 -12.62 -3.67 -18.49
N PHE A 83 -12.42 -2.56 -19.18
CA PHE A 83 -12.60 -1.22 -18.63
C PHE A 83 -14.06 -0.77 -18.81
N GLY A 84 -14.72 -0.44 -17.70
CA GLY A 84 -16.11 0.04 -17.71
C GLY A 84 -16.18 1.57 -17.76
N LYS A 85 -17.00 2.09 -18.70
CA LYS A 85 -17.35 3.50 -18.77
C LYS A 85 -18.86 3.66 -18.62
N VAL A 86 -19.29 4.50 -17.67
CA VAL A 86 -20.70 4.81 -17.46
C VAL A 86 -21.17 5.80 -18.53
N LYS A 87 -22.35 5.58 -19.05
CA LYS A 87 -23.01 6.43 -20.06
C LYS A 87 -24.36 6.95 -19.54
N PRO A 88 -24.88 8.03 -20.09
CA PRO A 88 -26.26 8.47 -19.81
C PRO A 88 -27.26 7.35 -20.10
N GLY A 89 -28.41 7.37 -19.40
CA GLY A 89 -29.46 6.38 -19.60
C GLY A 89 -29.20 5.03 -18.92
N LYS A 90 -28.36 5.00 -17.86
CA LYS A 90 -28.02 3.78 -17.11
C LYS A 90 -27.33 2.71 -17.96
N LYS A 91 -26.45 3.13 -18.86
CA LYS A 91 -25.67 2.27 -19.72
C LYS A 91 -24.23 2.17 -19.23
N VAL A 92 -23.59 1.04 -19.51
CA VAL A 92 -22.18 0.78 -19.24
C VAL A 92 -21.55 0.26 -20.52
N GLU A 93 -20.56 0.98 -21.01
CA GLU A 93 -19.69 0.56 -22.10
C GLU A 93 -18.50 -0.19 -21.50
N VAL A 94 -18.23 -1.40 -22.00
CA VAL A 94 -17.10 -2.23 -21.56
C VAL A 94 -16.14 -2.39 -22.72
N THR A 95 -14.91 -1.95 -22.54
CA THR A 95 -13.82 -2.15 -23.51
C THR A 95 -12.93 -3.29 -23.01
N ASP A 96 -12.85 -4.36 -23.76
CA ASP A 96 -12.01 -5.52 -23.43
C ASP A 96 -10.52 -5.31 -23.81
N ALA A 97 -9.69 -6.32 -23.52
CA ALA A 97 -8.25 -6.26 -23.81
C ALA A 97 -7.92 -6.20 -25.32
N SER A 98 -8.84 -6.59 -26.21
CA SER A 98 -8.67 -6.47 -27.67
C SER A 98 -9.06 -5.09 -28.21
N GLY A 99 -9.67 -4.25 -27.36
CA GLY A 99 -10.25 -2.97 -27.75
C GLY A 99 -11.68 -3.08 -28.28
N ALA A 100 -12.29 -4.27 -28.24
CA ALA A 100 -13.68 -4.43 -28.60
C ALA A 100 -14.59 -3.80 -27.53
N VAL A 101 -15.61 -3.10 -27.99
CA VAL A 101 -16.54 -2.34 -27.15
C VAL A 101 -17.91 -2.99 -27.17
N THR A 102 -18.45 -3.25 -25.98
CA THR A 102 -19.82 -3.76 -25.83
C THR A 102 -20.59 -2.88 -24.85
N GLU A 103 -21.82 -2.51 -25.18
CA GLU A 103 -22.69 -1.71 -24.34
C GLU A 103 -23.71 -2.60 -23.61
N PHE A 104 -23.94 -2.32 -22.35
CA PHE A 104 -24.89 -3.01 -21.48
C PHE A 104 -25.85 -1.98 -20.86
N GLU A 105 -27.11 -2.36 -20.70
CA GLU A 105 -28.11 -1.61 -19.93
C GLU A 105 -28.28 -2.23 -18.54
N ALA A 106 -28.44 -1.40 -17.51
CA ALA A 106 -28.64 -1.86 -16.14
C ALA A 106 -29.66 -1.02 -15.40
N SER A 107 -30.49 -1.64 -14.58
CA SER A 107 -31.43 -0.93 -13.70
C SER A 107 -30.70 -0.06 -12.67
N HIS A 108 -29.55 -0.53 -12.17
CA HIS A 108 -28.70 0.14 -11.19
C HIS A 108 -27.24 -0.08 -11.52
N ILE A 109 -26.42 0.95 -11.29
CA ILE A 109 -24.97 0.89 -11.48
C ILE A 109 -24.28 1.25 -10.17
N ILE A 110 -23.39 0.38 -9.70
CA ILE A 110 -22.54 0.63 -8.53
C ILE A 110 -21.13 0.94 -9.05
N ILE A 111 -20.63 2.14 -8.72
CA ILE A 111 -19.29 2.59 -9.06
C ILE A 111 -18.36 2.21 -7.91
N ALA A 112 -17.52 1.23 -8.13
CA ALA A 112 -16.57 0.67 -7.16
C ALA A 112 -15.18 0.52 -7.78
N THR A 113 -14.70 1.59 -8.41
CA THR A 113 -13.49 1.61 -9.26
C THR A 113 -12.18 1.63 -8.48
N GLY A 114 -12.24 1.59 -7.15
CA GLY A 114 -11.07 1.50 -6.27
C GLY A 114 -10.24 2.78 -6.19
N ALA A 115 -9.03 2.62 -5.73
CA ALA A 115 -8.10 3.72 -5.48
C ALA A 115 -6.66 3.32 -5.83
N ARG A 116 -5.78 4.33 -5.89
CA ARG A 116 -4.34 4.20 -6.11
C ARG A 116 -3.58 5.10 -5.15
N SER A 117 -2.25 4.93 -5.05
CA SER A 117 -1.40 5.89 -4.34
C SER A 117 -1.60 7.29 -4.89
N ARG A 118 -1.69 8.27 -4.00
CA ARG A 118 -1.62 9.69 -4.37
C ARG A 118 -0.16 10.07 -4.58
N GLU A 119 0.11 10.78 -5.65
CA GLU A 119 1.43 11.38 -5.89
C GLU A 119 1.44 12.83 -5.42
N LEU A 120 2.54 13.24 -4.79
CA LEU A 120 2.83 14.64 -4.51
C LEU A 120 3.78 15.18 -5.60
N PRO A 121 3.68 16.48 -5.95
CA PRO A 121 4.52 17.07 -6.98
C PRO A 121 6.03 16.92 -6.73
N ASN A 122 6.44 16.95 -5.47
CA ASN A 122 7.82 16.81 -4.99
C ASN A 122 8.20 15.38 -4.60
N LEU A 123 7.29 14.39 -4.77
CA LEU A 123 7.51 12.99 -4.43
C LEU A 123 6.84 12.08 -5.48
N LYS A 124 7.24 12.27 -6.74
CA LYS A 124 6.72 11.46 -7.85
C LYS A 124 7.33 10.05 -7.79
N GLN A 125 6.46 9.06 -7.86
CA GLN A 125 6.86 7.65 -7.86
C GLN A 125 7.48 7.28 -9.22
N ASP A 126 8.65 6.66 -9.18
CA ASP A 126 9.35 6.12 -10.35
C ASP A 126 9.24 4.58 -10.44
N GLY A 127 8.61 3.97 -9.44
CA GLY A 127 8.43 2.52 -9.30
C GLY A 127 9.72 1.74 -9.01
N LYS A 128 10.82 2.43 -8.73
CA LYS A 128 12.15 1.83 -8.48
C LYS A 128 12.77 2.28 -7.16
N LYS A 129 12.95 3.58 -7.00
CA LYS A 129 13.55 4.21 -5.81
C LYS A 129 12.53 4.97 -4.99
N ILE A 130 11.62 5.66 -5.64
CA ILE A 130 10.45 6.29 -5.01
C ILE A 130 9.25 5.44 -5.39
N ILE A 131 8.73 4.68 -4.44
CA ILE A 131 7.74 3.64 -4.66
C ILE A 131 6.44 3.90 -3.93
N GLY A 132 5.36 3.30 -4.42
CA GLY A 132 4.08 3.21 -3.72
C GLY A 132 3.89 1.89 -2.97
N TYR A 133 2.71 1.70 -2.42
CA TYR A 133 2.38 0.50 -1.64
C TYR A 133 2.44 -0.80 -2.45
N ARG A 134 2.16 -0.75 -3.77
CA ARG A 134 2.20 -1.94 -4.63
C ARG A 134 3.61 -2.49 -4.77
N GLU A 135 4.55 -1.63 -5.09
CA GLU A 135 5.97 -1.97 -5.19
C GLU A 135 6.51 -2.41 -3.83
N ALA A 136 6.11 -1.71 -2.75
CA ALA A 136 6.51 -2.09 -1.39
C ALA A 136 6.01 -3.49 -0.99
N MET A 137 4.87 -3.95 -1.51
CA MET A 137 4.40 -5.33 -1.29
C MET A 137 5.21 -6.39 -2.03
N THR A 138 5.97 -6.00 -3.04
CA THR A 138 6.57 -6.93 -4.00
C THR A 138 8.04 -6.66 -4.28
N LEU A 139 8.72 -5.93 -3.38
CA LEU A 139 10.16 -5.68 -3.54
C LEU A 139 10.92 -7.00 -3.68
N PRO A 140 11.71 -7.16 -4.76
CA PRO A 140 12.43 -8.40 -5.02
C PRO A 140 13.64 -8.59 -4.10
N VAL A 141 14.17 -7.49 -3.57
CA VAL A 141 15.38 -7.47 -2.72
C VAL A 141 15.09 -6.62 -1.48
N LYS A 142 15.52 -7.13 -0.33
CA LYS A 142 15.41 -6.41 0.92
C LYS A 142 16.37 -5.20 0.92
N PRO A 143 15.87 -3.96 1.03
CA PRO A 143 16.74 -2.79 1.15
C PRO A 143 17.44 -2.78 2.51
N LYS A 144 18.55 -2.06 2.62
CA LYS A 144 19.24 -1.83 3.89
C LYS A 144 18.53 -0.74 4.69
N SER A 145 18.01 0.27 3.99
CA SER A 145 17.37 1.44 4.59
C SER A 145 16.18 1.92 3.76
N MET A 146 15.19 2.48 4.46
CA MET A 146 13.97 2.99 3.85
C MET A 146 13.48 4.25 4.57
N VAL A 147 13.13 5.27 3.80
CA VAL A 147 12.33 6.41 4.30
C VAL A 147 10.88 6.17 3.91
N VAL A 148 10.00 6.14 4.91
CA VAL A 148 8.55 6.03 4.71
C VAL A 148 7.92 7.40 4.95
N VAL A 149 7.23 7.92 3.96
CA VAL A 149 6.60 9.25 3.99
C VAL A 149 5.09 9.10 4.15
N GLY A 150 4.59 9.59 5.29
CA GLY A 150 3.21 9.38 5.74
C GLY A 150 3.09 8.22 6.73
N SER A 151 2.48 8.48 7.87
CA SER A 151 2.31 7.53 8.97
C SER A 151 0.87 7.08 9.18
N GLY A 152 0.01 7.21 8.17
CA GLY A 152 -1.30 6.57 8.19
C GLY A 152 -1.17 5.04 8.26
N ALA A 153 -2.29 4.30 8.19
CA ALA A 153 -2.29 2.83 8.29
C ALA A 153 -1.28 2.18 7.33
N ILE A 154 -1.26 2.61 6.06
CA ILE A 154 -0.36 2.04 5.04
C ILE A 154 1.11 2.25 5.44
N GLY A 155 1.51 3.49 5.71
CA GLY A 155 2.91 3.80 6.03
C GLY A 155 3.37 3.14 7.32
N SER A 156 2.56 3.16 8.36
CA SER A 156 2.87 2.53 9.65
C SER A 156 3.01 1.01 9.54
N GLU A 157 2.16 0.34 8.79
CA GLU A 157 2.23 -1.12 8.58
C GLU A 157 3.48 -1.52 7.79
N PHE A 158 3.81 -0.81 6.71
CA PHE A 158 5.05 -1.09 5.96
C PHE A 158 6.30 -0.72 6.76
N ALA A 159 6.31 0.40 7.48
CA ALA A 159 7.40 0.76 8.36
C ALA A 159 7.66 -0.34 9.39
N HIS A 160 6.59 -0.85 10.02
CA HIS A 160 6.70 -1.98 10.96
C HIS A 160 7.20 -3.25 10.29
N PHE A 161 6.64 -3.62 9.14
CA PHE A 161 7.05 -4.81 8.40
C PHE A 161 8.55 -4.79 8.07
N TYR A 162 9.00 -3.75 7.39
CA TYR A 162 10.39 -3.65 6.96
C TYR A 162 11.36 -3.53 8.14
N ASN A 163 11.02 -2.75 9.17
CA ASN A 163 11.82 -2.68 10.39
C ASN A 163 11.95 -4.05 11.06
N SER A 164 10.86 -4.81 11.15
CA SER A 164 10.85 -6.14 11.78
C SER A 164 11.78 -7.13 11.11
N ILE A 165 11.98 -7.03 9.80
CA ILE A 165 12.90 -7.89 9.03
C ILE A 165 14.31 -7.30 8.90
N GLY A 166 14.61 -6.22 9.65
CA GLY A 166 15.97 -5.68 9.80
C GLY A 166 16.33 -4.55 8.81
N VAL A 167 15.35 -3.88 8.21
CA VAL A 167 15.57 -2.66 7.43
C VAL A 167 15.64 -1.47 8.38
N GLN A 168 16.59 -0.56 8.18
CA GLN A 168 16.63 0.72 8.90
C GLN A 168 15.54 1.64 8.39
N VAL A 169 14.51 1.88 9.19
CA VAL A 169 13.35 2.68 8.78
C VAL A 169 13.38 4.06 9.43
N THR A 170 13.21 5.09 8.61
CA THR A 170 12.86 6.45 9.03
C THR A 170 11.43 6.76 8.59
N LEU A 171 10.53 6.97 9.55
CA LEU A 171 9.13 7.32 9.31
C LEU A 171 8.96 8.84 9.44
N VAL A 172 8.50 9.47 8.36
CA VAL A 172 8.31 10.94 8.29
C VAL A 172 6.82 11.23 8.26
N GLU A 173 6.35 12.08 9.16
CA GLU A 173 4.95 12.49 9.26
C GLU A 173 4.83 14.02 9.32
N PHE A 174 3.96 14.55 8.47
CA PHE A 174 3.71 16.00 8.40
C PHE A 174 2.99 16.53 9.66
N LEU A 175 2.09 15.74 10.22
CA LEU A 175 1.33 16.08 11.42
C LEU A 175 2.13 15.81 12.71
N PRO A 176 1.70 16.36 13.86
CA PRO A 176 2.43 16.22 15.12
C PRO A 176 2.50 14.80 15.68
N ASN A 177 1.57 13.93 15.31
CA ASN A 177 1.46 12.56 15.79
C ASN A 177 1.47 11.58 14.61
N ILE A 178 2.03 10.39 14.78
CA ILE A 178 1.83 9.29 13.85
C ILE A 178 0.38 8.79 13.94
N VAL A 179 -0.11 8.09 12.90
CA VAL A 179 -1.52 7.67 12.77
C VAL A 179 -2.50 8.76 13.19
N PRO A 180 -2.44 9.95 12.55
CA PRO A 180 -3.00 11.19 13.08
C PRO A 180 -4.54 11.24 13.15
N ILE A 181 -5.22 10.25 12.56
CA ILE A 181 -6.70 10.11 12.63
C ILE A 181 -7.17 9.28 13.82
N GLU A 182 -6.23 8.66 14.53
CA GLU A 182 -6.52 7.84 15.70
C GLU A 182 -6.47 8.68 16.98
N ASP A 183 -6.90 8.07 18.09
CA ASP A 183 -6.79 8.67 19.42
C ASP A 183 -5.36 9.02 19.77
N GLU A 184 -5.15 10.17 20.42
CA GLU A 184 -3.80 10.70 20.70
C GLU A 184 -3.00 9.80 21.64
N GLU A 185 -3.63 9.13 22.62
CA GLU A 185 -2.95 8.20 23.51
C GLU A 185 -2.52 6.94 22.77
N VAL A 186 -3.36 6.44 21.85
CA VAL A 186 -3.02 5.32 20.96
C VAL A 186 -1.85 5.69 20.08
N SER A 187 -1.86 6.87 19.47
CA SER A 187 -0.77 7.38 18.62
C SER A 187 0.55 7.46 19.41
N LYS A 188 0.53 8.02 20.60
CA LYS A 188 1.71 8.10 21.47
C LYS A 188 2.25 6.73 21.88
N GLN A 189 1.36 5.79 22.17
CA GLN A 189 1.76 4.42 22.52
C GLN A 189 2.39 3.69 21.36
N LEU A 190 1.83 3.83 20.15
CA LEU A 190 2.39 3.25 18.93
C LEU A 190 3.76 3.86 18.61
N GLU A 191 3.90 5.18 18.74
CA GLU A 191 5.17 5.87 18.53
C GLU A 191 6.27 5.37 19.47
N ARG A 192 5.95 5.21 20.77
CA ARG A 192 6.87 4.62 21.75
C ARG A 192 7.30 3.21 21.36
N SER A 193 6.35 2.39 20.90
CA SER A 193 6.62 1.01 20.46
C SER A 193 7.53 0.98 19.24
N PHE A 194 7.31 1.85 18.28
CA PHE A 194 8.13 1.97 17.07
C PHE A 194 9.55 2.45 17.39
N LYS A 195 9.68 3.47 18.25
CA LYS A 195 11.00 3.94 18.73
C LYS A 195 11.75 2.84 19.49
N LYS A 196 11.05 2.09 20.35
CA LYS A 196 11.64 0.93 21.06
C LYS A 196 12.11 -0.16 20.10
N ALA A 197 11.41 -0.34 18.96
CA ALA A 197 11.82 -1.25 17.91
C ALA A 197 12.96 -0.71 17.01
N GLY A 198 13.51 0.47 17.30
CA GLY A 198 14.66 1.05 16.60
C GLY A 198 14.32 1.92 15.38
N MET A 199 13.05 2.25 15.14
CA MET A 199 12.69 3.17 14.06
C MET A 199 13.02 4.62 14.41
N LYS A 200 13.54 5.38 13.45
CA LYS A 200 13.60 6.84 13.54
C LYS A 200 12.24 7.41 13.14
N ILE A 201 11.65 8.23 14.00
CA ILE A 201 10.35 8.87 13.72
C ILE A 201 10.53 10.38 13.72
N MET A 202 10.04 11.03 12.67
CA MET A 202 10.13 12.47 12.43
C MET A 202 8.72 13.00 12.19
N THR A 203 8.04 13.42 13.25
CA THR A 203 6.73 14.10 13.20
C THR A 203 6.91 15.60 12.94
N SER A 204 5.83 16.30 12.60
CA SER A 204 5.84 17.71 12.19
C SER A 204 6.91 17.99 11.13
N SER A 205 7.12 17.04 10.22
CA SER A 205 8.23 17.06 9.27
C SER A 205 7.72 16.73 7.86
N SER A 206 8.27 17.37 6.85
CA SER A 206 7.88 17.18 5.44
C SER A 206 9.08 16.89 4.56
N VAL A 207 8.91 15.98 3.59
CA VAL A 207 9.91 15.78 2.55
C VAL A 207 9.84 16.94 1.56
N GLU A 208 10.95 17.64 1.35
CA GLU A 208 11.05 18.73 0.38
C GLU A 208 11.52 18.24 -0.99
N SER A 209 12.51 17.38 -1.00
CA SER A 209 13.04 16.79 -2.24
C SER A 209 13.62 15.39 -2.00
N VAL A 210 13.70 14.63 -3.09
CA VAL A 210 14.44 13.37 -3.16
C VAL A 210 15.38 13.45 -4.35
N GLU A 211 16.67 13.32 -4.09
CA GLU A 211 17.71 13.34 -5.11
C GLU A 211 18.37 11.97 -5.23
N MET A 212 18.62 11.52 -6.45
CA MET A 212 19.35 10.29 -6.68
C MET A 212 20.85 10.49 -6.43
N ALA A 213 21.46 9.61 -5.64
CA ALA A 213 22.87 9.62 -5.29
C ALA A 213 23.48 8.24 -5.60
N GLY A 214 23.75 7.97 -6.87
CA GLY A 214 24.14 6.63 -7.32
C GLY A 214 23.01 5.63 -7.11
N ASP A 215 23.27 4.59 -6.30
CA ASP A 215 22.28 3.55 -5.98
C ASP A 215 21.39 3.89 -4.78
N THR A 216 21.55 5.07 -4.16
CA THR A 216 20.79 5.52 -3.01
C THR A 216 20.01 6.80 -3.31
N CYS A 217 19.13 7.19 -2.39
CA CYS A 217 18.38 8.44 -2.40
C CYS A 217 18.86 9.33 -1.26
N LYS A 218 19.02 10.64 -1.51
CA LYS A 218 19.15 11.67 -0.49
C LYS A 218 17.80 12.36 -0.34
N VAL A 219 17.21 12.23 0.83
CA VAL A 219 15.89 12.78 1.15
C VAL A 219 16.08 14.01 2.03
N SER A 220 15.73 15.18 1.52
CA SER A 220 15.73 16.44 2.28
C SER A 220 14.42 16.55 3.05
N ILE A 221 14.52 16.59 4.36
CA ILE A 221 13.38 16.58 5.28
C ILE A 221 13.41 17.88 6.09
N LYS A 222 12.39 18.70 5.92
CA LYS A 222 12.16 19.89 6.72
C LYS A 222 11.54 19.50 8.05
N THR A 223 12.24 19.78 9.13
CA THR A 223 11.77 19.63 10.51
C THR A 223 11.40 21.00 11.09
N PRO A 224 10.76 21.07 12.27
CA PRO A 224 10.52 22.36 12.93
C PRO A 224 11.78 23.16 13.27
N LYS A 225 12.95 22.51 13.31
CA LYS A 225 14.22 23.14 13.72
C LYS A 225 15.19 23.38 12.59
N SER A 226 15.21 22.51 11.58
CA SER A 226 16.23 22.49 10.53
C SER A 226 15.78 21.69 9.32
N VAL A 227 16.57 21.70 8.26
CA VAL A 227 16.47 20.70 7.18
C VAL A 227 17.50 19.62 7.48
N GLU A 228 17.03 18.37 7.55
CA GLU A 228 17.88 17.19 7.69
C GLU A 228 17.93 16.44 6.36
N VAL A 229 19.10 15.88 6.03
CA VAL A 229 19.26 14.98 4.87
C VAL A 229 19.42 13.55 5.36
N VAL A 230 18.54 12.67 4.90
CA VAL A 230 18.59 11.23 5.21
C VAL A 230 18.90 10.48 3.93
N GLU A 231 19.96 9.67 3.96
CA GLU A 231 20.30 8.77 2.84
C GLU A 231 19.63 7.41 3.06
N CYS A 232 19.02 6.86 1.99
CA CYS A 232 18.34 5.57 2.01
C CYS A 232 18.35 4.86 0.65
N ASP A 233 18.09 3.55 0.65
CA ASP A 233 17.99 2.77 -0.59
C ASP A 233 16.65 2.99 -1.29
N ILE A 234 15.57 3.15 -0.53
CA ILE A 234 14.18 3.24 -1.02
C ILE A 234 13.42 4.33 -0.26
N VAL A 235 12.60 5.06 -0.98
CA VAL A 235 11.59 5.98 -0.42
C VAL A 235 10.20 5.43 -0.71
N LEU A 236 9.42 5.13 0.33
CA LEU A 236 8.03 4.72 0.21
C LEU A 236 7.11 5.93 0.41
N SER A 237 6.36 6.31 -0.62
CA SER A 237 5.31 7.31 -0.52
C SER A 237 4.00 6.66 -0.07
N ALA A 238 3.58 6.98 1.15
CA ALA A 238 2.35 6.50 1.78
C ALA A 238 1.49 7.65 2.31
N VAL A 239 1.52 8.78 1.60
CA VAL A 239 0.91 10.04 2.06
C VAL A 239 -0.60 10.06 1.98
N ASP A 240 -1.19 9.38 0.99
CA ASP A 240 -2.64 9.31 0.80
C ASP A 240 -2.98 8.36 -0.36
N ILE A 241 -4.28 8.19 -0.61
CA ILE A 241 -4.84 7.48 -1.75
C ILE A 241 -5.71 8.43 -2.59
N ALA A 242 -5.78 8.18 -3.89
CA ALA A 242 -6.66 8.86 -4.83
C ALA A 242 -7.66 7.88 -5.43
N THR A 243 -8.93 8.25 -5.48
CA THR A 243 -9.98 7.45 -6.10
C THR A 243 -9.79 7.37 -7.63
N ASN A 244 -10.12 6.22 -8.23
CA ASN A 244 -10.02 6.02 -9.67
C ASN A 244 -11.33 6.45 -10.36
N LEU A 245 -11.51 7.72 -10.61
CA LEU A 245 -12.71 8.28 -11.21
C LEU A 245 -12.48 8.90 -12.59
N GLU A 246 -11.24 8.91 -13.07
CA GLU A 246 -10.90 9.48 -14.37
C GLU A 246 -11.31 8.52 -15.51
N GLY A 247 -11.88 9.08 -16.56
CA GLY A 247 -12.21 8.34 -17.79
C GLY A 247 -13.38 7.37 -17.70
N ILE A 248 -14.02 7.23 -16.52
CA ILE A 248 -15.16 6.33 -16.34
C ILE A 248 -16.52 6.92 -16.76
N GLY A 249 -16.53 8.11 -17.39
CA GLY A 249 -17.71 8.71 -17.98
C GLY A 249 -18.64 9.48 -17.04
N LEU A 250 -18.20 9.79 -15.80
CA LEU A 250 -19.05 10.49 -14.83
C LEU A 250 -19.44 11.89 -15.28
N GLU A 251 -18.58 12.57 -16.03
CA GLU A 251 -18.80 13.92 -16.54
C GLU A 251 -20.03 13.99 -17.47
N GLU A 252 -20.30 12.92 -18.20
CA GLU A 252 -21.42 12.81 -19.16
C GLU A 252 -22.75 12.48 -18.46
N THR A 253 -22.72 12.04 -17.20
CA THR A 253 -23.90 11.56 -16.46
C THR A 253 -24.51 12.61 -15.53
N GLY A 254 -23.86 13.75 -15.33
CA GLY A 254 -24.28 14.79 -14.38
C GLY A 254 -24.08 14.42 -12.91
N ILE A 255 -23.40 13.32 -12.59
CA ILE A 255 -23.10 12.89 -11.22
C ILE A 255 -22.09 13.88 -10.59
N LYS A 256 -22.47 14.46 -9.45
CA LYS A 256 -21.61 15.39 -8.72
C LYS A 256 -20.53 14.63 -7.95
N LYS A 257 -19.29 15.08 -8.09
CA LYS A 257 -18.15 14.60 -7.31
C LYS A 257 -17.94 15.53 -6.11
N LYS A 258 -17.71 14.99 -4.91
CA LYS A 258 -17.10 15.75 -3.82
C LYS A 258 -15.59 15.67 -3.95
N LYS A 259 -14.90 16.76 -3.62
CA LYS A 259 -13.46 16.69 -3.38
C LYS A 259 -13.24 15.79 -2.17
N GLY A 260 -12.44 14.74 -2.32
CA GLY A 260 -12.01 13.89 -1.23
C GLY A 260 -10.98 14.60 -0.36
#